data_a0ec5f5b76b7d1e82436950646d432a2
#
_entry.id   a0ec5f5b76b7d1e82436950646d432a2
#
_cell.length_a   1.000
_cell.length_b   1.000
_cell.length_c   1.000
_cell.angle_alpha   90.00
_cell.angle_beta   90.00
_cell.angle_gamma   90.00
#
_symmetry.space_group_name_H-M   'P 1'
#
loop_
_entity.id
_entity.type
_entity.pdbx_description
1 polymer ?
#
loop_
_entity_poly.entity_id
_entity_poly.type
_entity_poly.pdbx_seq_one_letter_code
_entity_poly.pdbx_strand_id
1 'polypeptide(L)'
;MIQIRRILCPIDFSDTSRRALDHALALARCYRAGLTVLHMHHLSTPIYVTSYVGPEALQPIMLTDLERAQLLAALNEYVAPDRAASGVAIETILDESSDVPAAILSYAASTHADLMILGTHGRSGFRRLVLGSVAEKVLRTAGCPVLTVPPHAPGAVPRGLVSFERILCPIDFSRSSARALEHAASLAQEARGRLTVMHVVDLPPDVSEPPNPALADYRAARFGQARGELTKAIRASVPAGCAADELVLAGKPHREILRVASEQAADLIVMGVQGRGAVDRLFFGSTTSHVVRQAACPVLTLRAG
;
A
#
# COMPACT_ATOMS: atom_id res chain seq x y z
N MET A 1 -14.23 -2.75 13.92
CA MET A 1 -12.96 -2.07 14.31
C MET A 1 -11.81 -2.94 13.86
N ILE A 2 -10.91 -2.42 13.04
CA ILE A 2 -9.73 -3.16 12.57
C ILE A 2 -8.77 -3.33 13.74
N GLN A 3 -8.29 -4.56 13.97
CA GLN A 3 -7.29 -4.80 14.99
C GLN A 3 -5.92 -4.89 14.32
N ILE A 4 -5.07 -3.90 14.54
CA ILE A 4 -3.67 -3.89 14.13
C ILE A 4 -2.84 -4.02 15.41
N ARG A 5 -2.17 -5.16 15.59
CA ARG A 5 -1.33 -5.45 16.75
C ARG A 5 0.15 -5.53 16.39
N ARG A 6 0.46 -5.92 15.17
CA ARG A 6 1.82 -6.15 14.67
C ARG A 6 1.99 -5.46 13.32
N ILE A 7 2.85 -4.47 13.30
CA ILE A 7 3.21 -3.72 12.09
C ILE A 7 4.63 -4.12 11.70
N LEU A 8 4.81 -4.49 10.44
CA LEU A 8 6.12 -4.73 9.84
C LEU A 8 6.48 -3.57 8.92
N CYS A 9 7.64 -2.97 9.15
CA CYS A 9 8.16 -1.89 8.32
C CYS A 9 9.53 -2.28 7.73
N PRO A 10 9.57 -2.86 6.52
CA PRO A 10 10.82 -3.07 5.80
C PRO A 10 11.45 -1.73 5.41
N ILE A 11 12.76 -1.58 5.66
CA ILE A 11 13.52 -0.37 5.30
C ILE A 11 14.79 -0.71 4.52
N ASP A 12 15.22 0.25 3.70
CA ASP A 12 16.48 0.22 2.95
C ASP A 12 17.36 1.46 3.19
N PHE A 13 17.06 2.22 4.24
CA PHE A 13 17.71 3.49 4.61
C PHE A 13 17.52 4.63 3.59
N SER A 14 16.60 4.50 2.63
CA SER A 14 16.23 5.60 1.74
C SER A 14 15.31 6.60 2.46
N ASP A 15 15.22 7.83 1.91
CA ASP A 15 14.28 8.85 2.41
C ASP A 15 12.83 8.36 2.35
N THR A 16 12.51 7.53 1.36
CA THR A 16 11.16 6.96 1.21
C THR A 16 10.88 5.92 2.29
N SER A 17 11.86 5.08 2.64
CA SER A 17 11.71 4.16 3.76
C SER A 17 11.67 4.87 5.11
N ARG A 18 12.33 6.04 5.27
CA ARG A 18 12.19 6.89 6.45
C ARG A 18 10.75 7.39 6.61
N ARG A 19 10.14 7.87 5.53
CA ARG A 19 8.72 8.29 5.54
C ARG A 19 7.78 7.13 5.86
N ALA A 20 8.06 5.94 5.32
CA ALA A 20 7.29 4.74 5.66
C ALA A 20 7.39 4.41 7.16
N LEU A 21 8.58 4.54 7.75
CA LEU A 21 8.79 4.37 9.19
C LEU A 21 8.02 5.42 10.01
N ASP A 22 8.00 6.69 9.58
CA ASP A 22 7.22 7.74 10.26
C ASP A 22 5.72 7.40 10.30
N HIS A 23 5.16 6.87 9.20
CA HIS A 23 3.77 6.40 9.16
C HIS A 23 3.57 5.14 10.03
N ALA A 24 4.53 4.22 10.01
CA ALA A 24 4.48 3.01 10.84
C ALA A 24 4.45 3.34 12.33
N LEU A 25 5.28 4.27 12.76
CA LEU A 25 5.33 4.77 14.15
C LEU A 25 4.01 5.42 14.57
N ALA A 26 3.46 6.25 13.71
CA ALA A 26 2.22 6.95 13.98
C ALA A 26 1.03 5.99 14.08
N LEU A 27 0.95 4.98 13.18
CA LEU A 27 -0.06 3.92 13.25
C LEU A 27 0.16 3.01 14.45
N ALA A 28 1.40 2.63 14.76
CA ALA A 28 1.72 1.83 15.93
C ALA A 28 1.26 2.50 17.24
N ARG A 29 1.41 3.81 17.36
CA ARG A 29 0.88 4.59 18.50
C ARG A 29 -0.64 4.55 18.54
N CYS A 30 -1.29 4.84 17.40
CA CYS A 30 -2.75 4.89 17.30
C CYS A 30 -3.39 3.56 17.72
N TYR A 31 -2.85 2.45 17.23
CA TYR A 31 -3.37 1.10 17.48
C TYR A 31 -2.75 0.41 18.70
N ARG A 32 -1.79 1.04 19.37
CA ARG A 32 -0.97 0.39 20.43
C ARG A 32 -0.35 -0.92 19.95
N ALA A 33 0.13 -0.91 18.71
CA ALA A 33 0.72 -2.06 18.04
C ALA A 33 2.23 -2.13 18.29
N GLY A 34 2.78 -3.36 18.30
CA GLY A 34 4.22 -3.57 18.18
C GLY A 34 4.68 -3.24 16.77
N LEU A 35 5.85 -2.62 16.65
CA LEU A 35 6.49 -2.29 15.39
C LEU A 35 7.79 -3.06 15.22
N THR A 36 7.87 -3.87 14.17
CA THR A 36 9.14 -4.49 13.74
C THR A 36 9.69 -3.72 12.56
N VAL A 37 10.90 -3.16 12.71
CA VAL A 37 11.67 -2.53 11.63
C VAL A 37 12.66 -3.56 11.09
N LEU A 38 12.46 -3.97 9.85
CA LEU A 38 13.22 -5.02 9.19
C LEU A 38 14.15 -4.42 8.13
N HIS A 39 15.45 -4.65 8.27
CA HIS A 39 16.39 -4.46 7.16
C HIS A 39 16.81 -5.81 6.60
N MET A 40 16.54 -6.02 5.32
CA MET A 40 16.92 -7.23 4.60
C MET A 40 18.13 -6.94 3.73
N HIS A 41 19.30 -7.43 4.11
CA HIS A 41 20.51 -7.28 3.32
C HIS A 41 20.47 -8.20 2.10
N HIS A 42 20.69 -7.64 0.91
CA HIS A 42 20.73 -8.42 -0.33
C HIS A 42 22.06 -9.14 -0.48
N LEU A 43 22.03 -10.46 -0.51
CA LEU A 43 23.19 -11.30 -0.79
C LEU A 43 23.53 -11.23 -2.28
N SER A 44 24.71 -10.71 -2.61
CA SER A 44 25.22 -10.70 -3.98
C SER A 44 25.86 -12.03 -4.29
N THR A 45 25.46 -12.68 -5.39
CA THR A 45 26.21 -13.82 -5.94
C THR A 45 27.28 -13.25 -6.86
N PRO A 46 28.57 -13.50 -6.60
CA PRO A 46 29.63 -13.01 -7.50
C PRO A 46 29.49 -13.66 -8.88
N ILE A 47 29.29 -12.83 -9.90
CA ILE A 47 29.32 -13.28 -11.28
C ILE A 47 30.79 -13.28 -11.72
N TYR A 48 31.48 -14.38 -11.55
CA TYR A 48 32.81 -14.54 -12.16
C TYR A 48 32.63 -14.83 -13.65
N VAL A 49 33.03 -13.85 -14.47
CA VAL A 49 32.98 -13.95 -15.96
C VAL A 49 34.09 -14.83 -16.51
N THR A 50 34.77 -15.64 -15.71
CA THR A 50 35.84 -16.51 -16.19
C THR A 50 35.42 -17.97 -16.23
N SER A 51 35.63 -18.63 -17.37
CA SER A 51 35.25 -19.98 -17.75
C SER A 51 35.87 -21.12 -16.91
N TYR A 52 36.42 -20.85 -15.75
CA TYR A 52 37.20 -21.79 -14.93
C TYR A 52 36.84 -21.84 -13.44
N VAL A 53 35.64 -21.44 -13.07
CA VAL A 53 35.25 -21.46 -11.66
C VAL A 53 34.26 -22.59 -11.40
N GLY A 54 34.65 -23.51 -10.50
CA GLY A 54 33.78 -24.63 -10.12
C GLY A 54 32.52 -24.15 -9.37
N PRO A 55 31.52 -25.05 -9.19
CA PRO A 55 30.24 -24.69 -8.56
C PRO A 55 30.35 -24.11 -7.13
N GLU A 56 31.47 -24.31 -6.45
CA GLU A 56 31.76 -23.76 -5.11
C GLU A 56 31.94 -22.23 -5.10
N ALA A 57 32.30 -21.62 -6.24
CA ALA A 57 32.50 -20.18 -6.37
C ALA A 57 31.19 -19.38 -6.61
N LEU A 58 30.06 -20.05 -6.70
CA LEU A 58 28.75 -19.45 -6.91
C LEU A 58 27.98 -19.26 -5.58
N GLN A 59 28.63 -19.44 -4.43
CA GLN A 59 27.96 -19.22 -3.16
C GLN A 59 27.71 -17.74 -2.90
N PRO A 60 26.56 -17.36 -2.35
CA PRO A 60 26.30 -15.98 -1.94
C PRO A 60 27.35 -15.52 -0.93
N ILE A 61 27.83 -14.29 -1.08
CA ILE A 61 28.71 -13.67 -0.10
C ILE A 61 27.83 -13.23 1.09
N MET A 62 28.03 -13.92 2.22
CA MET A 62 27.38 -13.58 3.49
C MET A 62 28.11 -12.39 4.13
N LEU A 63 27.38 -11.62 4.94
CA LEU A 63 28.02 -10.61 5.81
C LEU A 63 28.96 -11.29 6.81
N THR A 64 30.12 -10.72 6.95
CA THR A 64 31.01 -11.06 8.08
C THR A 64 30.37 -10.61 9.40
N ASP A 65 30.78 -11.21 10.53
CA ASP A 65 30.28 -10.83 11.86
C ASP A 65 30.48 -9.33 12.13
N LEU A 66 31.59 -8.75 11.65
CA LEU A 66 31.88 -7.32 11.79
C LEU A 66 30.91 -6.46 10.96
N GLU A 67 30.69 -6.80 9.71
CA GLU A 67 29.75 -6.09 8.83
C GLU A 67 28.31 -6.18 9.35
N ARG A 68 27.92 -7.39 9.82
CA ARG A 68 26.62 -7.60 10.46
C ARG A 68 26.46 -6.73 11.70
N ALA A 69 27.46 -6.69 12.57
CA ALA A 69 27.43 -5.84 13.77
C ALA A 69 27.34 -4.35 13.43
N GLN A 70 28.10 -3.88 12.44
CA GLN A 70 28.06 -2.50 11.97
C GLN A 70 26.69 -2.14 11.39
N LEU A 71 26.12 -3.00 10.56
CA LEU A 71 24.82 -2.76 9.93
C LEU A 71 23.67 -2.79 10.96
N LEU A 72 23.74 -3.68 11.95
CA LEU A 72 22.79 -3.72 13.05
C LEU A 72 22.91 -2.47 13.95
N ALA A 73 24.12 -2.00 14.20
CA ALA A 73 24.35 -0.74 14.93
C ALA A 73 23.75 0.45 14.17
N ALA A 74 23.99 0.54 12.85
CA ALA A 74 23.38 1.57 12.00
C ALA A 74 21.86 1.51 12.00
N LEU A 75 21.27 0.31 11.95
CA LEU A 75 19.82 0.13 12.03
C LEU A 75 19.26 0.61 13.38
N ASN A 76 19.95 0.28 14.47
CA ASN A 76 19.55 0.71 15.81
C ASN A 76 19.69 2.23 15.97
N GLU A 77 20.75 2.83 15.45
CA GLU A 77 20.96 4.29 15.45
C GLU A 77 19.87 5.00 14.63
N TYR A 78 19.52 4.45 13.47
CA TYR A 78 18.46 4.99 12.60
C TYR A 78 17.10 5.06 13.30
N VAL A 79 16.80 4.12 14.20
CA VAL A 79 15.52 4.02 14.93
C VAL A 79 15.60 4.64 16.33
N ALA A 80 16.80 4.91 16.86
CA ALA A 80 17.00 5.39 18.24
C ALA A 80 16.19 6.64 18.61
N PRO A 81 16.11 7.70 17.77
CA PRO A 81 15.30 8.88 18.09
C PRO A 81 13.81 8.53 18.28
N ASP A 82 13.32 7.56 17.53
CA ASP A 82 11.93 7.14 17.57
C ASP A 82 11.62 6.29 18.80
N ARG A 83 12.52 5.41 19.21
CA ARG A 83 12.40 4.65 20.46
C ARG A 83 12.26 5.57 21.67
N ALA A 84 13.06 6.62 21.72
CA ALA A 84 13.06 7.58 22.84
C ALA A 84 11.76 8.42 22.86
N ALA A 85 11.23 8.77 21.69
CA ALA A 85 10.13 9.74 21.56
C ALA A 85 8.75 9.10 21.41
N SER A 86 8.66 7.81 21.02
CA SER A 86 7.38 7.26 20.53
C SER A 86 6.52 6.57 21.57
N GLY A 87 7.08 6.00 22.62
CA GLY A 87 6.34 5.10 23.51
C GLY A 87 5.86 3.79 22.83
N VAL A 88 6.33 3.50 21.60
CA VAL A 88 6.04 2.29 20.84
C VAL A 88 7.08 1.23 21.14
N ALA A 89 6.67 -0.03 21.32
CA ALA A 89 7.59 -1.15 21.36
C ALA A 89 8.16 -1.39 19.96
N ILE A 90 9.44 -1.05 19.74
CA ILE A 90 10.11 -1.17 18.46
C ILE A 90 11.16 -2.26 18.53
N GLU A 91 11.01 -3.28 17.70
CA GLU A 91 11.99 -4.31 17.45
C GLU A 91 12.75 -4.01 16.14
N THR A 92 14.06 -4.24 16.13
CA THR A 92 14.90 -4.09 14.93
C THR A 92 15.46 -5.44 14.54
N ILE A 93 15.25 -5.83 13.28
CA ILE A 93 15.71 -7.09 12.72
C ILE A 93 16.59 -6.80 11.51
N LEU A 94 17.76 -7.44 11.49
CA LEU A 94 18.66 -7.52 10.35
C LEU A 94 18.73 -8.98 9.90
N ASP A 95 18.42 -9.22 8.64
CA ASP A 95 18.52 -10.55 8.03
C ASP A 95 19.07 -10.45 6.60
N GLU A 96 19.43 -11.58 6.01
CA GLU A 96 20.12 -11.66 4.72
C GLU A 96 19.36 -12.57 3.78
N SER A 97 19.25 -12.16 2.51
CA SER A 97 18.60 -13.00 1.48
C SER A 97 19.04 -12.62 0.07
N SER A 98 19.15 -13.61 -0.80
CA SER A 98 19.27 -13.42 -2.26
C SER A 98 17.94 -13.02 -2.90
N ASP A 99 16.78 -13.33 -2.28
CA ASP A 99 15.44 -12.89 -2.69
C ASP A 99 14.80 -12.06 -1.57
N VAL A 100 15.19 -10.79 -1.49
CA VAL A 100 14.73 -9.84 -0.47
C VAL A 100 13.19 -9.79 -0.36
N PRO A 101 12.41 -9.65 -1.46
CA PRO A 101 10.95 -9.66 -1.37
C PRO A 101 10.38 -10.94 -0.76
N ALA A 102 10.88 -12.11 -1.17
CA ALA A 102 10.40 -13.39 -0.63
C ALA A 102 10.69 -13.52 0.87
N ALA A 103 11.87 -13.09 1.31
CA ALA A 103 12.25 -13.10 2.71
C ALA A 103 11.37 -12.16 3.56
N ILE A 104 11.10 -10.94 3.09
CA ILE A 104 10.17 -10.00 3.75
C ILE A 104 8.77 -10.62 3.88
N LEU A 105 8.26 -11.26 2.83
CA LEU A 105 6.94 -11.91 2.83
C LEU A 105 6.89 -13.10 3.79
N SER A 106 7.94 -13.91 3.81
CA SER A 106 8.08 -15.03 4.74
C SER A 106 8.11 -14.55 6.19
N TYR A 107 8.86 -13.48 6.47
CA TYR A 107 8.92 -12.86 7.80
C TYR A 107 7.54 -12.31 8.21
N ALA A 108 6.84 -11.61 7.32
CA ALA A 108 5.49 -11.11 7.58
C ALA A 108 4.50 -12.24 7.91
N ALA A 109 4.60 -13.36 7.19
CA ALA A 109 3.76 -14.54 7.42
C ALA A 109 4.07 -15.23 8.74
N SER A 110 5.35 -15.47 9.07
CA SER A 110 5.79 -16.16 10.28
C SER A 110 5.46 -15.38 11.57
N THR A 111 5.54 -14.04 11.49
CA THR A 111 5.20 -13.15 12.61
C THR A 111 3.70 -12.77 12.61
N HIS A 112 2.93 -13.24 11.65
CA HIS A 112 1.52 -12.88 11.47
C HIS A 112 1.32 -11.36 11.48
N ALA A 113 2.08 -10.62 10.68
CA ALA A 113 1.94 -9.17 10.58
C ALA A 113 0.52 -8.78 10.14
N ASP A 114 -0.12 -7.88 10.88
CA ASP A 114 -1.47 -7.40 10.57
C ASP A 114 -1.45 -6.30 9.50
N LEU A 115 -0.32 -5.59 9.39
CA LEU A 115 -0.09 -4.51 8.43
C LEU A 115 1.39 -4.46 8.06
N MET A 116 1.68 -4.35 6.78
CA MET A 116 3.02 -4.03 6.29
C MET A 116 3.03 -2.60 5.77
N ILE A 117 4.10 -1.83 6.08
CA ILE A 117 4.25 -0.45 5.63
C ILE A 117 5.60 -0.29 4.97
N LEU A 118 5.61 0.17 3.72
CA LEU A 118 6.86 0.31 2.96
C LEU A 118 6.81 1.50 2.00
N GLY A 119 7.98 2.00 1.64
CA GLY A 119 8.12 3.03 0.62
C GLY A 119 7.86 2.49 -0.79
N THR A 120 7.32 3.33 -1.67
CA THR A 120 7.12 2.95 -3.08
C THR A 120 8.42 2.90 -3.89
N HIS A 121 9.50 3.56 -3.43
CA HIS A 121 10.80 3.63 -4.09
C HIS A 121 11.89 3.31 -3.08
N GLY A 122 12.97 2.69 -3.54
CA GLY A 122 14.15 2.41 -2.74
C GLY A 122 15.35 3.28 -3.14
N ARG A 123 16.55 2.86 -2.72
CA ARG A 123 17.85 3.55 -2.94
C ARG A 123 18.18 3.86 -4.40
N SER A 124 17.61 3.09 -5.35
CA SER A 124 17.84 3.28 -6.80
C SER A 124 17.00 4.36 -7.45
N GLY A 125 16.31 5.19 -6.70
CA GLY A 125 15.42 6.35 -6.98
C GLY A 125 15.36 7.03 -8.36
N PHE A 126 15.83 6.38 -9.39
CA PHE A 126 15.85 6.86 -10.77
C PHE A 126 14.49 6.62 -11.46
N ARG A 127 13.67 7.65 -11.49
CA ARG A 127 12.41 7.87 -12.21
C ARG A 127 11.17 7.85 -11.31
N ARG A 128 10.54 9.01 -11.21
CA ARG A 128 9.31 9.31 -10.47
C ARG A 128 8.07 8.45 -10.82
N LEU A 129 8.18 7.50 -11.75
CA LEU A 129 7.06 6.69 -12.26
C LEU A 129 7.31 5.16 -12.15
N VAL A 130 8.41 4.72 -11.54
CA VAL A 130 8.74 3.29 -11.44
C VAL A 130 8.61 2.84 -10.00
N LEU A 131 7.67 1.94 -9.73
CA LEU A 131 7.55 1.27 -8.44
C LEU A 131 8.80 0.41 -8.19
N GLY A 132 9.34 0.45 -6.98
CA GLY A 132 10.49 -0.36 -6.60
C GLY A 132 10.19 -1.87 -6.73
N SER A 133 11.17 -2.66 -7.17
CA SER A 133 11.00 -4.09 -7.40
C SER A 133 10.53 -4.86 -6.14
N VAL A 134 11.05 -4.49 -4.97
CA VAL A 134 10.61 -5.05 -3.69
C VAL A 134 9.16 -4.68 -3.41
N ALA A 135 8.80 -3.40 -3.53
CA ALA A 135 7.44 -2.92 -3.29
C ALA A 135 6.44 -3.58 -4.25
N GLU A 136 6.78 -3.71 -5.53
CA GLU A 136 5.93 -4.37 -6.52
C GLU A 136 5.69 -5.85 -6.19
N LYS A 137 6.75 -6.61 -5.86
CA LYS A 137 6.63 -8.03 -5.54
C LYS A 137 5.86 -8.24 -4.23
N VAL A 138 6.10 -7.39 -3.21
CA VAL A 138 5.35 -7.42 -1.95
C VAL A 138 3.87 -7.14 -2.20
N LEU A 139 3.51 -6.06 -2.89
CA LEU A 139 2.12 -5.71 -3.21
C LEU A 139 1.39 -6.82 -3.97
N ARG A 140 2.12 -7.51 -4.85
CA ARG A 140 1.58 -8.61 -5.65
C ARG A 140 1.30 -9.86 -4.82
N THR A 141 2.00 -10.08 -3.70
CA THR A 141 2.03 -11.40 -3.04
C THR A 141 1.67 -11.37 -1.55
N ALA A 142 1.73 -10.20 -0.89
CA ALA A 142 1.48 -10.09 0.55
C ALA A 142 0.14 -10.68 0.98
N GLY A 143 0.15 -11.46 2.05
CA GLY A 143 -1.05 -12.02 2.67
C GLY A 143 -1.77 -11.06 3.62
N CYS A 144 -1.10 -10.00 4.08
CA CYS A 144 -1.66 -8.95 4.93
C CYS A 144 -1.88 -7.65 4.13
N PRO A 145 -2.68 -6.70 4.66
CA PRO A 145 -2.76 -5.34 4.13
C PRO A 145 -1.40 -4.68 3.99
N VAL A 146 -1.22 -3.90 2.91
CA VAL A 146 0.03 -3.20 2.62
C VAL A 146 -0.24 -1.73 2.42
N LEU A 147 0.35 -0.89 3.26
CA LEU A 147 0.37 0.56 3.12
C LEU A 147 1.65 0.98 2.38
N THR A 148 1.51 1.54 1.21
CA THR A 148 2.63 2.12 0.47
C THR A 148 2.67 3.63 0.68
N VAL A 149 3.87 4.15 0.95
CA VAL A 149 4.11 5.57 1.19
C VAL A 149 4.91 6.15 0.03
N PRO A 150 4.38 7.12 -0.72
CA PRO A 150 5.09 7.75 -1.82
C PRO A 150 6.14 8.76 -1.32
N PRO A 151 7.17 9.08 -2.14
CA PRO A 151 8.28 9.97 -1.76
C PRO A 151 7.82 11.42 -1.47
N HIS A 152 6.66 11.80 -1.95
CA HIS A 152 6.09 13.15 -1.77
C HIS A 152 4.82 13.14 -0.92
N ALA A 153 4.56 12.06 -0.17
CA ALA A 153 3.48 12.09 0.81
C ALA A 153 3.59 13.36 1.65
N PRO A 154 2.46 14.06 1.92
CA PRO A 154 2.49 15.21 2.80
C PRO A 154 3.26 14.87 4.05
N GLY A 155 4.17 15.77 4.45
CA GLY A 155 5.24 15.52 5.42
C GLY A 155 4.75 14.88 6.69
N ALA A 156 5.73 14.36 7.42
CA ALA A 156 5.54 13.63 8.66
C ALA A 156 4.33 14.13 9.43
N VAL A 157 3.40 13.21 9.63
CA VAL A 157 2.28 13.43 10.54
C VAL A 157 2.80 14.14 11.78
N PRO A 158 2.23 15.29 12.18
CA PRO A 158 2.66 15.95 13.40
C PRO A 158 2.75 14.91 14.51
N ARG A 159 3.81 14.93 15.30
CA ARG A 159 4.08 13.98 16.37
C ARG A 159 2.81 13.75 17.19
N GLY A 160 2.05 12.69 16.88
CA GLY A 160 0.90 12.38 17.73
C GLY A 160 -0.17 11.46 17.14
N LEU A 161 -0.70 11.71 15.98
CA LEU A 161 -1.84 10.93 15.45
C LEU A 161 -1.78 10.89 13.91
N VAL A 162 -1.77 9.70 13.32
CA VAL A 162 -2.21 9.55 11.94
C VAL A 162 -3.72 9.68 11.98
N SER A 163 -4.23 10.85 11.67
CA SER A 163 -5.64 11.02 11.41
C SER A 163 -5.81 11.02 9.90
N PHE A 164 -6.29 9.93 9.34
CA PHE A 164 -6.75 9.92 7.96
C PHE A 164 -8.13 10.59 7.91
N GLU A 165 -8.13 11.91 7.71
CA GLU A 165 -9.35 12.71 7.74
C GLU A 165 -10.15 12.65 6.44
N ARG A 166 -9.47 12.38 5.31
CA ARG A 166 -10.06 12.35 3.98
C ARG A 166 -9.64 11.07 3.26
N ILE A 167 -10.47 10.06 3.39
CA ILE A 167 -10.22 8.74 2.82
C ILE A 167 -10.97 8.59 1.50
N LEU A 168 -10.26 8.21 0.43
CA LEU A 168 -10.86 7.84 -0.85
C LEU A 168 -10.83 6.31 -0.99
N CYS A 169 -11.99 5.71 -1.22
CA CYS A 169 -12.13 4.28 -1.44
C CYS A 169 -12.74 3.99 -2.82
N PRO A 170 -11.93 3.78 -3.85
CA PRO A 170 -12.41 3.32 -5.15
C PRO A 170 -12.82 1.84 -5.07
N ILE A 171 -14.02 1.52 -5.55
CA ILE A 171 -14.53 0.15 -5.60
C ILE A 171 -14.95 -0.24 -7.01
N ASP A 172 -14.73 -1.52 -7.34
CA ASP A 172 -15.14 -2.14 -8.59
C ASP A 172 -16.13 -3.31 -8.35
N PHE A 173 -16.64 -3.40 -7.12
CA PHE A 173 -17.55 -4.45 -6.64
C PHE A 173 -16.94 -5.87 -6.64
N SER A 174 -15.62 -6.00 -6.69
CA SER A 174 -14.91 -7.25 -6.43
C SER A 174 -14.86 -7.53 -4.91
N ARG A 175 -14.52 -8.78 -4.54
CA ARG A 175 -14.35 -9.16 -3.12
C ARG A 175 -13.23 -8.34 -2.44
N SER A 176 -12.13 -8.07 -3.16
CA SER A 176 -11.04 -7.27 -2.62
C SER A 176 -11.44 -5.81 -2.40
N SER A 177 -12.23 -5.21 -3.30
CA SER A 177 -12.72 -3.85 -3.11
C SER A 177 -13.81 -3.74 -2.04
N ALA A 178 -14.62 -4.78 -1.84
CA ALA A 178 -15.56 -4.83 -0.70
C ALA A 178 -14.81 -4.84 0.64
N ARG A 179 -13.77 -5.68 0.76
CA ARG A 179 -12.89 -5.68 1.93
C ARG A 179 -12.17 -4.34 2.13
N ALA A 180 -11.74 -3.71 1.03
CA ALA A 180 -11.15 -2.36 1.09
C ALA A 180 -12.15 -1.34 1.65
N LEU A 181 -13.41 -1.40 1.27
CA LEU A 181 -14.46 -0.53 1.79
C LEU A 181 -14.70 -0.72 3.28
N GLU A 182 -14.72 -1.97 3.77
CA GLU A 182 -14.85 -2.26 5.21
C GLU A 182 -13.69 -1.64 6.01
N HIS A 183 -12.46 -1.75 5.49
CA HIS A 183 -11.28 -1.15 6.11
C HIS A 183 -11.33 0.39 6.06
N ALA A 184 -11.69 0.96 4.91
CA ALA A 184 -11.83 2.40 4.77
C ALA A 184 -12.87 2.98 5.72
N ALA A 185 -14.00 2.31 5.86
CA ALA A 185 -15.06 2.72 6.79
C ALA A 185 -14.62 2.66 8.27
N SER A 186 -13.90 1.58 8.67
CA SER A 186 -13.35 1.49 10.03
C SER A 186 -12.34 2.60 10.32
N LEU A 187 -11.40 2.85 9.38
CA LEU A 187 -10.43 3.93 9.52
C LEU A 187 -11.08 5.31 9.60
N ALA A 188 -12.07 5.58 8.72
CA ALA A 188 -12.81 6.84 8.73
C ALA A 188 -13.57 7.05 10.05
N GLN A 189 -14.21 6.00 10.56
CA GLN A 189 -14.92 6.06 11.83
C GLN A 189 -13.99 6.31 13.02
N GLU A 190 -12.83 5.63 13.07
CA GLU A 190 -11.83 5.79 14.12
C GLU A 190 -11.22 7.20 14.11
N ALA A 191 -10.94 7.74 12.93
CA ALA A 191 -10.38 9.07 12.73
C ALA A 191 -11.43 10.18 12.81
N ARG A 192 -12.74 9.86 12.87
CA ARG A 192 -13.85 10.81 12.66
C ARG A 192 -13.69 11.59 11.35
N GLY A 193 -13.12 10.96 10.36
CA GLY A 193 -12.82 11.50 9.04
C GLY A 193 -13.99 11.35 8.08
N ARG A 194 -13.79 11.86 6.87
CA ARG A 194 -14.72 11.75 5.74
C ARG A 194 -14.29 10.61 4.82
N LEU A 195 -15.22 9.77 4.44
CA LEU A 195 -15.03 8.69 3.48
C LEU A 195 -15.69 9.06 2.15
N THR A 196 -14.94 9.11 1.06
CA THR A 196 -15.52 9.15 -0.29
C THR A 196 -15.41 7.76 -0.90
N VAL A 197 -16.56 7.15 -1.18
CA VAL A 197 -16.64 5.85 -1.89
C VAL A 197 -16.93 6.14 -3.35
N MET A 198 -16.04 5.71 -4.25
CA MET A 198 -16.21 6.01 -5.67
C MET A 198 -16.22 4.76 -6.53
N HIS A 199 -17.00 4.83 -7.61
CA HIS A 199 -16.93 3.88 -8.71
C HIS A 199 -16.73 4.59 -10.03
N VAL A 200 -15.88 4.05 -10.89
CA VAL A 200 -15.65 4.58 -12.23
C VAL A 200 -16.22 3.63 -13.27
N VAL A 201 -17.18 4.11 -14.02
CA VAL A 201 -17.75 3.41 -15.16
C VAL A 201 -16.83 3.58 -16.36
N ASP A 202 -16.12 2.51 -16.74
CA ASP A 202 -15.29 2.51 -17.95
C ASP A 202 -16.20 2.37 -19.17
N LEU A 203 -16.46 3.47 -19.85
CA LEU A 203 -17.27 3.54 -21.06
C LEU A 203 -16.35 3.63 -22.27
N PRO A 204 -16.71 2.99 -23.39
CA PRO A 204 -16.06 3.22 -24.68
C PRO A 204 -16.08 4.71 -25.04
N PRO A 205 -15.08 5.23 -25.79
CA PRO A 205 -15.01 6.63 -26.15
C PRO A 205 -16.29 7.17 -26.80
N ASP A 206 -16.90 6.39 -27.68
CA ASP A 206 -18.13 6.73 -28.39
C ASP A 206 -19.36 6.90 -27.49
N VAL A 207 -19.31 6.33 -26.28
CA VAL A 207 -20.41 6.39 -25.29
C VAL A 207 -20.12 7.41 -24.20
N SER A 208 -18.88 7.87 -24.05
CA SER A 208 -18.50 8.85 -23.03
C SER A 208 -19.18 10.21 -23.28
N GLU A 209 -19.24 10.61 -24.55
CA GLU A 209 -19.97 11.78 -25.04
C GLU A 209 -20.83 11.36 -26.24
N PRO A 210 -22.00 10.74 -26.00
CA PRO A 210 -22.75 10.09 -27.05
C PRO A 210 -23.36 11.11 -28.02
N PRO A 211 -23.15 10.94 -29.33
CA PRO A 211 -23.70 11.84 -30.36
C PRO A 211 -25.20 11.59 -30.64
N ASN A 212 -25.77 10.49 -30.09
CA ASN A 212 -27.16 10.14 -30.33
C ASN A 212 -27.91 9.76 -29.05
N PRO A 213 -29.25 9.86 -29.02
CA PRO A 213 -30.07 9.56 -27.85
C PRO A 213 -29.96 8.14 -27.32
N ALA A 214 -29.83 7.13 -28.20
CA ALA A 214 -29.74 5.74 -27.76
C ALA A 214 -28.46 5.44 -26.94
N LEU A 215 -27.34 6.08 -27.30
CA LEU A 215 -26.12 5.99 -26.52
C LEU A 215 -26.21 6.79 -25.21
N ALA A 216 -26.96 7.89 -25.20
CA ALA A 216 -27.25 8.64 -23.97
C ALA A 216 -28.08 7.81 -22.99
N ASP A 217 -29.11 7.11 -23.45
CA ASP A 217 -29.92 6.20 -22.63
C ASP A 217 -29.10 5.03 -22.09
N TYR A 218 -28.26 4.42 -22.92
CA TYR A 218 -27.34 3.38 -22.47
C TYR A 218 -26.40 3.90 -21.36
N ARG A 219 -25.83 5.08 -21.55
CA ARG A 219 -24.97 5.74 -20.53
C ARG A 219 -25.76 5.95 -19.23
N ALA A 220 -26.94 6.54 -19.32
CA ALA A 220 -27.80 6.77 -18.15
C ALA A 220 -28.12 5.47 -17.38
N ALA A 221 -28.46 4.41 -18.11
CA ALA A 221 -28.71 3.09 -17.52
C ALA A 221 -27.48 2.53 -16.80
N ARG A 222 -26.29 2.64 -17.41
CA ARG A 222 -25.02 2.20 -16.79
C ARG A 222 -24.70 2.98 -15.52
N PHE A 223 -24.92 4.29 -15.50
CA PHE A 223 -24.76 5.13 -14.32
C PHE A 223 -25.76 4.79 -13.22
N GLY A 224 -27.03 4.59 -13.59
CA GLY A 224 -28.10 4.17 -12.66
C GLY A 224 -27.79 2.84 -12.00
N GLN A 225 -27.35 1.85 -12.78
CA GLN A 225 -26.92 0.56 -12.25
C GLN A 225 -25.72 0.71 -11.29
N ALA A 226 -24.67 1.42 -11.71
CA ALA A 226 -23.46 1.62 -10.91
C ALA A 226 -23.79 2.33 -9.58
N ARG A 227 -24.63 3.36 -9.60
CA ARG A 227 -25.09 4.05 -8.40
C ARG A 227 -25.87 3.12 -7.47
N GLY A 228 -26.78 2.30 -8.00
CA GLY A 228 -27.52 1.32 -7.20
C GLY A 228 -26.61 0.27 -6.54
N GLU A 229 -25.61 -0.23 -7.26
CA GLU A 229 -24.62 -1.15 -6.71
C GLU A 229 -23.74 -0.45 -5.64
N LEU A 230 -23.33 0.81 -5.87
CA LEU A 230 -22.53 1.59 -4.93
C LEU A 230 -23.29 1.84 -3.62
N THR A 231 -24.54 2.29 -3.70
CA THR A 231 -25.40 2.49 -2.53
C THR A 231 -25.58 1.20 -1.73
N LYS A 232 -25.76 0.06 -2.42
CA LYS A 232 -25.86 -1.25 -1.74
C LYS A 232 -24.55 -1.61 -1.02
N ALA A 233 -23.41 -1.41 -1.66
CA ALA A 233 -22.11 -1.70 -1.07
C ALA A 233 -21.85 -0.84 0.18
N ILE A 234 -22.16 0.45 0.12
CA ILE A 234 -22.03 1.37 1.26
C ILE A 234 -22.93 0.94 2.42
N ARG A 235 -24.20 0.66 2.14
CA ARG A 235 -25.14 0.20 3.18
C ARG A 235 -24.71 -1.10 3.85
N ALA A 236 -24.03 -1.98 3.13
CA ALA A 236 -23.56 -3.27 3.65
C ALA A 236 -22.29 -3.14 4.50
N SER A 237 -21.39 -2.19 4.18
CA SER A 237 -20.04 -2.16 4.74
C SER A 237 -19.74 -0.93 5.59
N VAL A 238 -20.49 0.16 5.44
CA VAL A 238 -20.24 1.41 6.18
C VAL A 238 -21.18 1.49 7.38
N PRO A 239 -20.64 1.57 8.61
CA PRO A 239 -21.46 1.67 9.83
C PRO A 239 -22.30 2.95 9.87
N ALA A 240 -23.47 2.87 10.51
CA ALA A 240 -24.29 4.05 10.80
C ALA A 240 -23.48 5.05 11.62
N GLY A 241 -23.41 6.31 11.16
CA GLY A 241 -22.64 7.36 11.81
C GLY A 241 -21.27 7.64 11.20
N CYS A 242 -20.79 6.83 10.25
CA CYS A 242 -19.65 7.17 9.41
C CYS A 242 -20.12 8.06 8.25
N ALA A 243 -19.54 9.27 8.12
CA ALA A 243 -19.84 10.18 7.01
C ALA A 243 -19.23 9.63 5.72
N ALA A 244 -20.06 9.11 4.81
CA ALA A 244 -19.64 8.58 3.52
C ALA A 244 -20.37 9.28 2.37
N ASP A 245 -19.58 9.81 1.44
CA ASP A 245 -20.07 10.40 0.20
C ASP A 245 -19.99 9.36 -0.94
N GLU A 246 -21.02 9.35 -1.81
CA GLU A 246 -21.07 8.48 -2.99
C GLU A 246 -20.64 9.26 -4.24
N LEU A 247 -19.75 8.68 -5.05
CA LEU A 247 -19.29 9.29 -6.29
C LEU A 247 -19.25 8.27 -7.43
N VAL A 248 -19.99 8.50 -8.49
CA VAL A 248 -19.95 7.71 -9.73
C VAL A 248 -19.48 8.59 -10.88
N LEU A 249 -18.41 8.20 -11.54
CA LEU A 249 -17.78 8.93 -12.64
C LEU A 249 -17.65 8.05 -13.88
N ALA A 250 -17.49 8.65 -15.04
CA ALA A 250 -17.06 7.96 -16.26
C ALA A 250 -15.61 8.28 -16.57
N GLY A 251 -14.87 7.31 -17.09
CA GLY A 251 -13.51 7.54 -17.54
C GLY A 251 -12.59 6.35 -17.30
N LYS A 252 -11.29 6.58 -17.40
CA LYS A 252 -10.29 5.57 -17.07
C LYS A 252 -10.09 5.51 -15.55
N PRO A 253 -10.35 4.36 -14.90
CA PRO A 253 -10.39 4.25 -13.44
C PRO A 253 -9.20 4.88 -12.73
N HIS A 254 -7.96 4.55 -13.12
CA HIS A 254 -6.77 5.09 -12.45
C HIS A 254 -6.64 6.60 -12.57
N ARG A 255 -7.07 7.20 -13.72
CA ARG A 255 -7.01 8.66 -13.93
C ARG A 255 -8.00 9.38 -13.04
N GLU A 256 -9.24 8.88 -12.99
CA GLU A 256 -10.30 9.47 -12.17
C GLU A 256 -10.00 9.34 -10.69
N ILE A 257 -9.46 8.18 -10.23
CA ILE A 257 -9.04 8.00 -8.84
C ILE A 257 -7.99 9.02 -8.44
N LEU A 258 -6.94 9.19 -9.25
CA LEU A 258 -5.86 10.14 -8.96
C LEU A 258 -6.34 11.60 -9.01
N ARG A 259 -7.23 11.93 -9.96
CA ARG A 259 -7.84 13.28 -10.07
C ARG A 259 -8.66 13.59 -8.81
N VAL A 260 -9.58 12.71 -8.43
CA VAL A 260 -10.43 12.89 -7.23
C VAL A 260 -9.59 12.94 -5.97
N ALA A 261 -8.58 12.06 -5.84
CA ALA A 261 -7.67 12.09 -4.70
C ALA A 261 -6.97 13.45 -4.55
N SER A 262 -6.54 14.04 -5.67
CA SER A 262 -5.91 15.36 -5.68
C SER A 262 -6.91 16.48 -5.37
N GLU A 263 -8.08 16.49 -6.01
CA GLU A 263 -9.10 17.52 -5.84
C GLU A 263 -9.67 17.57 -4.42
N GLN A 264 -9.87 16.41 -3.81
CA GLN A 264 -10.33 16.30 -2.43
C GLN A 264 -9.21 16.37 -1.40
N ALA A 265 -7.96 16.54 -1.84
CA ALA A 265 -6.77 16.45 -1.00
C ALA A 265 -6.82 15.22 -0.09
N ALA A 266 -7.11 14.04 -0.68
CA ALA A 266 -7.17 12.79 0.05
C ALA A 266 -5.83 12.50 0.73
N ASP A 267 -5.88 12.11 2.00
CA ASP A 267 -4.71 11.75 2.79
C ASP A 267 -4.46 10.23 2.83
N LEU A 268 -5.45 9.45 2.38
CA LEU A 268 -5.34 8.01 2.19
C LEU A 268 -6.23 7.53 1.03
N ILE A 269 -5.69 6.67 0.18
CA ILE A 269 -6.49 5.86 -0.76
C ILE A 269 -6.53 4.43 -0.22
N VAL A 270 -7.73 3.83 -0.12
CA VAL A 270 -7.90 2.42 0.29
C VAL A 270 -8.51 1.64 -0.85
N MET A 271 -7.83 0.62 -1.36
CA MET A 271 -8.31 -0.09 -2.55
C MET A 271 -7.95 -1.58 -2.56
N GLY A 272 -8.72 -2.36 -3.32
CA GLY A 272 -8.43 -3.77 -3.55
C GLY A 272 -7.23 -3.96 -4.49
N VAL A 273 -6.45 -5.00 -4.26
CA VAL A 273 -5.31 -5.36 -5.14
C VAL A 273 -5.77 -5.93 -6.47
N GLN A 274 -6.91 -6.64 -6.48
CA GLN A 274 -7.43 -7.38 -7.63
C GLN A 274 -8.82 -6.87 -8.02
N GLY A 275 -9.07 -6.70 -9.32
CA GLY A 275 -10.37 -6.31 -9.83
C GLY A 275 -11.23 -7.53 -10.25
N ARG A 276 -12.45 -7.25 -10.78
CA ARG A 276 -13.45 -8.25 -11.23
C ARG A 276 -12.94 -9.28 -12.23
N GLY A 277 -11.92 -8.94 -13.04
CA GLY A 277 -11.39 -9.81 -14.11
C GLY A 277 -10.18 -10.66 -13.71
N ALA A 278 -9.76 -10.64 -12.46
CA ALA A 278 -8.57 -11.39 -12.04
C ALA A 278 -8.91 -12.88 -11.86
N VAL A 279 -8.50 -13.69 -12.83
CA VAL A 279 -8.62 -15.16 -12.78
C VAL A 279 -7.53 -15.78 -11.91
N ASP A 280 -6.38 -15.10 -11.77
CA ASP A 280 -5.23 -15.56 -11.00
C ASP A 280 -5.04 -14.76 -9.71
N ARG A 281 -4.82 -15.47 -8.60
CA ARG A 281 -4.55 -14.86 -7.27
C ARG A 281 -3.25 -14.03 -7.24
N LEU A 282 -2.35 -14.24 -8.19
CA LEU A 282 -1.08 -13.51 -8.32
C LEU A 282 -1.19 -12.26 -9.20
N PHE A 283 -2.38 -11.97 -9.73
CA PHE A 283 -2.57 -10.82 -10.61
C PHE A 283 -2.65 -9.52 -9.79
N PHE A 284 -1.75 -8.59 -10.08
CA PHE A 284 -1.79 -7.23 -9.55
C PHE A 284 -2.56 -6.34 -10.52
N GLY A 285 -3.70 -5.81 -10.10
CA GLY A 285 -4.59 -5.05 -10.96
C GLY A 285 -3.91 -3.84 -11.61
N SER A 286 -4.16 -3.62 -12.89
CA SER A 286 -3.57 -2.49 -13.63
C SER A 286 -3.93 -1.13 -13.01
N THR A 287 -5.17 -0.96 -12.57
CA THR A 287 -5.63 0.26 -11.89
C THR A 287 -4.84 0.48 -10.60
N THR A 288 -4.73 -0.55 -9.75
CA THR A 288 -3.99 -0.47 -8.48
C THR A 288 -2.52 -0.17 -8.71
N SER A 289 -1.91 -0.81 -9.71
CA SER A 289 -0.52 -0.56 -10.10
C SER A 289 -0.29 0.91 -10.50
N HIS A 290 -1.18 1.49 -11.30
CA HIS A 290 -1.07 2.90 -11.68
C HIS A 290 -1.28 3.85 -10.49
N VAL A 291 -2.28 3.58 -9.65
CA VAL A 291 -2.57 4.42 -8.47
C VAL A 291 -1.41 4.41 -7.50
N VAL A 292 -0.88 3.24 -7.11
CA VAL A 292 0.26 3.14 -6.20
C VAL A 292 1.51 3.86 -6.72
N ARG A 293 1.75 3.85 -8.03
CA ARG A 293 2.90 4.54 -8.64
C ARG A 293 2.78 6.05 -8.69
N GLN A 294 1.55 6.59 -8.76
CA GLN A 294 1.31 8.00 -9.08
C GLN A 294 0.59 8.77 -7.97
N ALA A 295 0.06 8.09 -6.96
CA ALA A 295 -0.61 8.77 -5.86
C ALA A 295 0.36 9.70 -5.11
N ALA A 296 -0.14 10.88 -4.73
CA ALA A 296 0.59 11.82 -3.88
C ALA A 296 0.42 11.52 -2.39
N CYS A 297 -0.56 10.70 -2.00
CA CYS A 297 -0.83 10.27 -0.64
C CYS A 297 -0.57 8.76 -0.48
N PRO A 298 -0.47 8.25 0.76
CA PRO A 298 -0.39 6.83 1.04
C PRO A 298 -1.53 6.03 0.41
N VAL A 299 -1.22 4.78 0.00
CA VAL A 299 -2.21 3.85 -0.59
C VAL A 299 -2.21 2.56 0.21
N LEU A 300 -3.33 2.26 0.85
CA LEU A 300 -3.57 0.98 1.53
C LEU A 300 -4.21 0.00 0.56
N THR A 301 -3.55 -1.12 0.34
CA THR A 301 -4.04 -2.17 -0.57
C THR A 301 -4.42 -3.43 0.20
N LEU A 302 -5.54 -4.04 -0.20
CA LEU A 302 -6.08 -5.24 0.43
C LEU A 302 -6.36 -6.33 -0.59
N ARG A 303 -6.10 -7.58 -0.20
CA ARG A 303 -6.51 -8.77 -0.96
C ARG A 303 -7.85 -9.28 -0.48
N ALA A 304 -8.56 -9.96 -1.37
CA ALA A 304 -9.63 -10.87 -0.95
C ALA A 304 -8.98 -11.97 -0.10
N GLY A 305 -9.44 -12.16 1.13
CA GLY A 305 -8.98 -13.25 2.01
C GLY A 305 -9.28 -14.62 1.44
#